data_29e53137d11879947cf20c3be232137a
#
_entry.id   29e53137d11879947cf20c3be232137a
#
_cell.length_a   1.000
_cell.length_b   1.000
_cell.length_c   1.000
_cell.angle_alpha   90.00
_cell.angle_beta   90.00
_cell.angle_gamma   90.00
#
_symmetry.space_group_name_H-M   'P 1'
#
loop_
_entity.id
_entity.type
_entity.pdbx_description
1 polymer ?
#
loop_
_entity_poly.entity_id
_entity_poly.type
_entity_poly.pdbx_seq_one_letter_code
_entity_poly.pdbx_strand_id
1 'polypeptide(L)'
;MARSTLVGRVAAALVVALAVAAAPAAATPDPGGILVEGLFNPRGLDAVGGGGVLVAESGSGEITLVQPRRKGAPRVSTFATLPVDEETGNGPVDVATKGLAKTWVLMSGPAEAEGDPFGELVRLNRKGKVDLRVDIRAYQQGDPDPDDQEDLPTESNPNGLALLRGGGVLVADAAGNDLLKVDTRKRITTVARFKPELAPWPDGLPFPGPPPGTLVPVEAVPTAVAIGPDGAWYVSELKGFPFPKGASRIWRIEPGSTNAVCDPESPNTGPCRTVATGFTSVIDLAFGRDGTMYVLEIVKEGLLDVEVFGGPPIGALWAVQGGTKTQLAAGELLFPGGVAVSHDGALNVTTGSVFGPGAGAVVRIRP
;
A
#
# COMPACT_ATOMS: atom_id res chain seq x y z
N MET A 1 23.96 -24.81 -5.90
CA MET A 1 23.53 -23.55 -6.48
C MET A 1 22.13 -23.57 -7.13
N ALA A 2 21.28 -24.58 -6.92
CA ALA A 2 19.95 -24.68 -7.57
C ALA A 2 18.79 -24.75 -6.54
N ARG A 3 18.99 -24.30 -5.32
CA ARG A 3 17.99 -24.40 -4.23
C ARG A 3 17.39 -23.07 -3.76
N SER A 4 17.91 -21.92 -4.18
CA SER A 4 17.36 -20.60 -3.76
C SER A 4 16.18 -20.11 -4.64
N THR A 5 16.13 -20.53 -5.89
CA THR A 5 15.12 -20.06 -6.87
C THR A 5 13.69 -20.56 -6.62
N LEU A 6 13.46 -21.53 -5.73
CA LEU A 6 12.10 -22.02 -5.49
C LEU A 6 11.35 -21.21 -4.41
N VAL A 7 12.08 -20.63 -3.48
CA VAL A 7 11.48 -19.85 -2.37
C VAL A 7 11.06 -18.45 -2.83
N GLY A 8 11.87 -17.79 -3.66
CA GLY A 8 11.54 -16.47 -4.21
C GLY A 8 10.30 -16.47 -5.12
N ARG A 9 10.14 -17.51 -5.94
CA ARG A 9 8.97 -17.63 -6.84
C ARG A 9 7.64 -17.90 -6.14
N VAL A 10 7.67 -18.35 -4.89
CA VAL A 10 6.44 -18.57 -4.10
C VAL A 10 5.93 -17.26 -3.53
N ALA A 11 6.79 -16.30 -3.18
CA ALA A 11 6.38 -15.02 -2.60
C ALA A 11 5.71 -14.08 -3.62
N ALA A 12 6.21 -14.03 -4.86
CA ALA A 12 5.64 -13.17 -5.91
C ALA A 12 4.34 -13.74 -6.52
N ALA A 13 4.15 -15.07 -6.53
CA ALA A 13 3.02 -15.73 -7.18
C ALA A 13 1.80 -15.97 -6.27
N LEU A 14 1.93 -15.82 -4.94
CA LEU A 14 0.86 -16.21 -4.01
C LEU A 14 -0.25 -15.18 -3.84
N VAL A 15 -0.08 -13.97 -4.33
CA VAL A 15 -1.09 -12.89 -4.21
C VAL A 15 -2.30 -13.07 -5.16
N VAL A 16 -2.23 -13.99 -6.13
CA VAL A 16 -3.17 -14.01 -7.28
C VAL A 16 -4.26 -15.09 -7.23
N ALA A 17 -4.19 -16.10 -6.40
CA ALA A 17 -5.09 -17.25 -6.50
C ALA A 17 -5.95 -17.55 -5.26
N LEU A 18 -6.64 -16.56 -4.68
CA LEU A 18 -7.77 -16.86 -3.78
C LEU A 18 -9.11 -16.67 -4.51
N ALA A 19 -9.55 -17.71 -5.21
CA ALA A 19 -10.96 -17.86 -5.54
C ALA A 19 -11.73 -18.18 -4.24
N VAL A 20 -12.06 -17.16 -3.45
CA VAL A 20 -12.84 -17.32 -2.22
C VAL A 20 -14.31 -17.35 -2.58
N ALA A 21 -14.99 -18.44 -2.23
CA ALA A 21 -16.44 -18.53 -2.23
C ALA A 21 -17.04 -17.35 -1.45
N ALA A 22 -18.17 -16.84 -1.94
CA ALA A 22 -18.88 -15.69 -1.37
C ALA A 22 -18.93 -15.77 0.17
N ALA A 23 -18.31 -14.80 0.84
CA ALA A 23 -18.38 -14.69 2.27
C ALA A 23 -19.81 -14.34 2.72
N PRO A 24 -20.27 -14.87 3.87
CA PRO A 24 -21.57 -14.47 4.42
C PRO A 24 -21.53 -12.99 4.80
N ALA A 25 -22.65 -12.30 4.56
CA ALA A 25 -22.80 -10.90 4.93
C ALA A 25 -22.42 -10.66 6.40
N ALA A 26 -21.37 -9.88 6.61
CA ALA A 26 -20.91 -9.51 7.94
C ALA A 26 -21.85 -8.47 8.55
N ALA A 27 -22.03 -8.55 9.88
CA ALA A 27 -22.86 -7.62 10.63
C ALA A 27 -22.30 -6.19 10.54
N THR A 28 -23.21 -5.24 10.40
CA THR A 28 -22.91 -3.81 10.20
C THR A 28 -22.28 -3.15 11.43
N PRO A 29 -21.17 -2.42 11.26
CA PRO A 29 -20.67 -1.53 12.31
C PRO A 29 -21.35 -0.16 12.25
N ASP A 30 -21.64 0.41 13.39
CA ASP A 30 -21.89 1.83 13.57
C ASP A 30 -20.87 2.38 14.59
N PRO A 31 -20.07 3.41 14.28
CA PRO A 31 -20.56 4.78 14.04
C PRO A 31 -19.94 5.52 12.84
N GLY A 32 -19.97 4.98 11.67
CA GLY A 32 -19.50 5.69 10.46
C GLY A 32 -20.25 5.24 9.22
N GLY A 33 -20.53 3.97 9.12
CA GLY A 33 -21.29 3.33 8.06
C GLY A 33 -20.51 3.17 6.75
N ILE A 34 -21.13 2.41 5.85
CA ILE A 34 -20.61 2.20 4.50
C ILE A 34 -20.88 3.46 3.66
N LEU A 35 -19.83 4.04 3.08
CA LEU A 35 -19.94 5.18 2.19
C LEU A 35 -20.35 4.75 0.79
N VAL A 36 -19.81 3.65 0.28
CA VAL A 36 -20.13 3.05 -1.03
C VAL A 36 -19.80 1.56 -1.00
N GLU A 37 -20.58 0.78 -1.72
CA GLU A 37 -20.38 -0.66 -1.96
C GLU A 37 -20.31 -0.92 -3.47
N GLY A 38 -19.96 -2.15 -3.83
CA GLY A 38 -20.00 -2.62 -5.20
C GLY A 38 -18.73 -2.31 -5.99
N LEU A 39 -17.62 -1.98 -5.31
CA LEU A 39 -16.32 -1.72 -5.93
C LEU A 39 -15.62 -3.04 -6.31
N PHE A 40 -14.68 -2.96 -7.25
CA PHE A 40 -13.90 -4.11 -7.67
C PHE A 40 -12.42 -3.97 -7.27
N ASN A 41 -12.02 -4.72 -6.24
CA ASN A 41 -10.68 -4.70 -5.64
C ASN A 41 -10.20 -3.26 -5.36
N PRO A 42 -10.92 -2.48 -4.52
CA PRO A 42 -10.53 -1.12 -4.20
C PRO A 42 -9.25 -1.13 -3.35
N ARG A 43 -8.25 -0.38 -3.78
CA ARG A 43 -6.94 -0.27 -3.15
C ARG A 43 -6.80 1.10 -2.46
N GLY A 44 -5.79 1.87 -2.83
CA GLY A 44 -5.57 3.20 -2.29
C GLY A 44 -6.69 4.20 -2.62
N LEU A 45 -6.81 5.22 -1.78
CA LEU A 45 -7.82 6.26 -1.94
C LEU A 45 -7.31 7.61 -1.42
N ASP A 46 -7.85 8.69 -1.96
CA ASP A 46 -7.57 10.05 -1.45
C ASP A 46 -8.83 10.85 -1.20
N ALA A 47 -8.81 11.65 -0.15
CA ALA A 47 -9.94 12.50 0.22
C ALA A 47 -10.06 13.72 -0.70
N VAL A 48 -11.25 13.95 -1.23
CA VAL A 48 -11.58 15.14 -2.04
C VAL A 48 -12.54 16.08 -1.30
N GLY A 49 -12.69 17.29 -1.82
CA GLY A 49 -13.55 18.29 -1.22
C GLY A 49 -15.00 17.80 -1.02
N GLY A 50 -15.67 18.34 0.01
CA GLY A 50 -17.05 17.96 0.33
C GLY A 50 -17.22 16.62 1.04
N GLY A 51 -16.14 16.07 1.58
CA GLY A 51 -16.15 14.75 2.25
C GLY A 51 -16.19 13.57 1.30
N GLY A 52 -15.92 13.79 0.02
CA GLY A 52 -15.81 12.72 -0.98
C GLY A 52 -14.44 12.06 -1.00
N VAL A 53 -14.33 11.00 -1.79
CA VAL A 53 -13.07 10.27 -2.03
C VAL A 53 -12.91 9.91 -3.50
N LEU A 54 -11.65 9.83 -3.95
CA LEU A 54 -11.25 9.09 -5.14
C LEU A 54 -10.73 7.73 -4.68
N VAL A 55 -11.11 6.67 -5.38
CA VAL A 55 -10.70 5.30 -5.08
C VAL A 55 -10.06 4.70 -6.32
N ALA A 56 -8.91 4.05 -6.16
CA ALA A 56 -8.28 3.24 -7.18
C ALA A 56 -8.81 1.80 -7.09
N GLU A 57 -9.39 1.30 -8.18
CA GLU A 57 -9.92 -0.07 -8.27
C GLU A 57 -9.03 -0.91 -9.19
N SER A 58 -8.18 -1.76 -8.60
CA SER A 58 -7.22 -2.56 -9.37
C SER A 58 -7.91 -3.61 -10.25
N GLY A 59 -9.10 -4.07 -9.89
CA GLY A 59 -9.82 -5.09 -10.66
C GLY A 59 -10.58 -4.56 -11.87
N SER A 60 -11.06 -3.31 -11.84
CA SER A 60 -11.80 -2.70 -12.96
C SER A 60 -10.98 -1.68 -13.75
N GLY A 61 -9.88 -1.19 -13.19
CA GLY A 61 -9.14 -0.06 -13.72
C GLY A 61 -9.79 1.29 -13.46
N GLU A 62 -10.89 1.33 -12.78
CA GLU A 62 -11.61 2.57 -12.52
C GLU A 62 -10.94 3.40 -11.41
N ILE A 63 -10.88 4.69 -11.63
CA ILE A 63 -10.68 5.68 -10.58
C ILE A 63 -12.06 6.23 -10.26
N THR A 64 -12.63 5.73 -9.18
CA THR A 64 -14.02 6.01 -8.81
C THR A 64 -14.11 7.22 -7.89
N LEU A 65 -14.94 8.21 -8.29
CA LEU A 65 -15.26 9.39 -7.48
C LEU A 65 -16.56 9.17 -6.72
N VAL A 66 -16.46 9.17 -5.39
CA VAL A 66 -17.58 9.05 -4.48
C VAL A 66 -17.80 10.38 -3.78
N GLN A 67 -19.00 10.97 -3.93
CA GLN A 67 -19.37 12.26 -3.35
C GLN A 67 -20.58 12.09 -2.43
N PRO A 68 -20.44 12.27 -1.10
CA PRO A 68 -21.56 12.23 -0.18
C PRO A 68 -22.62 13.29 -0.54
N ARG A 69 -23.88 12.97 -0.27
CA ARG A 69 -24.99 13.92 -0.39
C ARG A 69 -25.55 14.21 1.00
N ARG A 70 -26.17 15.40 1.17
CA ARG A 70 -26.82 15.75 2.43
C ARG A 70 -27.99 14.79 2.78
N LYS A 71 -28.63 14.22 1.78
CA LYS A 71 -29.71 13.22 1.92
C LYS A 71 -29.59 12.20 0.79
N GLY A 72 -29.82 10.93 1.12
CA GLY A 72 -29.80 9.80 0.19
C GLY A 72 -28.42 9.24 -0.08
N ALA A 73 -28.33 8.28 -0.99
CA ALA A 73 -27.09 7.63 -1.38
C ALA A 73 -26.05 8.61 -1.97
N PRO A 74 -24.75 8.36 -1.81
CA PRO A 74 -23.70 9.17 -2.42
C PRO A 74 -23.84 9.16 -3.95
N ARG A 75 -23.30 10.20 -4.59
CA ARG A 75 -23.09 10.17 -6.03
C ARG A 75 -21.80 9.40 -6.30
N VAL A 76 -21.89 8.33 -7.07
CA VAL A 76 -20.75 7.55 -7.54
C VAL A 76 -20.59 7.79 -9.04
N SER A 77 -19.38 7.98 -9.49
CA SER A 77 -19.07 8.18 -10.92
C SER A 77 -17.62 7.79 -11.23
N THR A 78 -17.41 7.17 -12.38
CA THR A 78 -16.07 6.90 -12.90
C THR A 78 -15.40 8.21 -13.30
N PHE A 79 -14.28 8.55 -12.68
CA PHE A 79 -13.46 9.71 -13.04
C PHE A 79 -12.51 9.39 -14.20
N ALA A 80 -11.93 8.19 -14.19
CA ALA A 80 -11.07 7.68 -15.25
C ALA A 80 -11.17 6.15 -15.31
N THR A 81 -10.78 5.57 -16.45
CA THR A 81 -10.54 4.13 -16.58
C THR A 81 -9.13 3.94 -17.12
N LEU A 82 -8.34 3.13 -16.44
CA LEU A 82 -6.96 2.81 -16.74
C LEU A 82 -6.84 1.32 -17.10
N PRO A 83 -5.77 0.90 -17.75
CA PRO A 83 -5.55 -0.51 -18.04
C PRO A 83 -5.52 -1.38 -16.79
N VAL A 84 -5.96 -2.62 -16.94
CA VAL A 84 -5.80 -3.70 -15.96
C VAL A 84 -5.30 -4.94 -16.68
N ASP A 85 -4.61 -5.78 -15.96
CA ASP A 85 -4.31 -7.14 -16.35
C ASP A 85 -5.14 -8.08 -15.47
N GLU A 86 -6.11 -8.74 -16.09
CA GLU A 86 -7.05 -9.61 -15.39
C GLU A 86 -6.38 -10.91 -14.89
N GLU A 87 -5.28 -11.32 -15.52
CA GLU A 87 -4.55 -12.54 -15.17
C GLU A 87 -3.67 -12.33 -13.93
N THR A 88 -2.94 -11.23 -13.90
CA THR A 88 -2.03 -10.89 -12.79
C THR A 88 -2.69 -10.04 -11.70
N GLY A 89 -3.83 -9.41 -11.97
CA GLY A 89 -4.48 -8.45 -11.08
C GLY A 89 -3.79 -7.09 -11.02
N ASN A 90 -2.86 -6.81 -11.94
CA ASN A 90 -2.18 -5.53 -12.05
C ASN A 90 -3.14 -4.44 -12.52
N GLY A 91 -3.01 -3.24 -11.94
CA GLY A 91 -3.89 -2.13 -12.24
C GLY A 91 -3.57 -0.90 -11.41
N PRO A 92 -4.48 0.09 -11.34
CA PRO A 92 -4.30 1.23 -10.45
C PRO A 92 -4.35 0.81 -8.99
N VAL A 93 -3.28 1.09 -8.24
CA VAL A 93 -3.10 0.65 -6.85
C VAL A 93 -3.25 1.78 -5.86
N ASP A 94 -2.87 3.00 -6.22
CA ASP A 94 -3.01 4.15 -5.34
C ASP A 94 -3.30 5.43 -6.12
N VAL A 95 -3.95 6.39 -5.46
CA VAL A 95 -4.36 7.66 -6.05
C VAL A 95 -4.15 8.81 -5.07
N ALA A 96 -3.60 9.92 -5.55
CA ALA A 96 -3.53 11.16 -4.78
C ALA A 96 -3.85 12.38 -5.64
N THR A 97 -4.54 13.37 -5.07
CA THR A 97 -5.01 14.52 -5.83
C THR A 97 -4.83 15.87 -5.13
N LYS A 98 -4.52 16.89 -5.92
CA LYS A 98 -4.67 18.30 -5.53
C LYS A 98 -5.90 18.90 -6.22
N GLY A 99 -7.08 18.42 -5.81
CA GLY A 99 -8.31 18.62 -6.56
C GLY A 99 -8.23 17.93 -7.93
N LEU A 100 -9.37 17.57 -8.51
CA LEU A 100 -9.48 16.74 -9.72
C LEU A 100 -8.71 17.24 -10.96
N ALA A 101 -8.06 18.39 -10.86
CA ALA A 101 -7.26 18.97 -11.95
C ALA A 101 -5.87 18.33 -12.11
N LYS A 102 -5.36 17.73 -11.04
CA LYS A 102 -4.04 17.10 -10.98
C LYS A 102 -4.17 15.89 -10.07
N THR A 103 -4.58 14.79 -10.63
CA THR A 103 -4.70 13.49 -9.95
C THR A 103 -3.55 12.61 -10.42
N TRP A 104 -2.83 12.03 -9.49
CA TRP A 104 -1.77 11.07 -9.76
C TRP A 104 -2.25 9.68 -9.37
N VAL A 105 -1.88 8.69 -10.17
CA VAL A 105 -2.23 7.28 -9.94
C VAL A 105 -0.97 6.45 -10.13
N LEU A 106 -0.75 5.49 -9.24
CA LEU A 106 0.24 4.44 -9.42
C LEU A 106 -0.41 3.24 -10.12
N MET A 107 0.28 2.73 -11.11
CA MET A 107 -0.03 1.48 -11.79
C MET A 107 0.90 0.40 -11.22
N SER A 108 0.37 -0.45 -10.36
CA SER A 108 1.12 -1.52 -9.69
C SER A 108 1.39 -2.70 -10.61
N GLY A 109 2.39 -3.46 -10.26
CA GLY A 109 2.75 -4.73 -10.83
C GLY A 109 3.99 -4.70 -11.70
N PRO A 110 4.71 -5.84 -11.75
CA PRO A 110 5.76 -6.02 -12.73
C PRO A 110 5.16 -5.97 -14.13
N ALA A 111 5.80 -5.28 -15.05
CA ALA A 111 5.41 -5.37 -16.44
C ALA A 111 6.07 -6.60 -17.05
N GLU A 112 5.27 -7.42 -17.72
CA GLU A 112 5.74 -8.62 -18.38
C GLU A 112 6.30 -8.36 -19.77
N ALA A 113 5.89 -7.25 -20.42
CA ALA A 113 6.32 -6.88 -21.75
C ALA A 113 6.71 -5.39 -21.85
N GLU A 114 7.53 -5.06 -22.86
CA GLU A 114 7.85 -3.67 -23.19
C GLU A 114 6.58 -2.92 -23.64
N GLY A 115 6.31 -1.79 -22.99
CA GLY A 115 5.13 -0.96 -23.26
C GLY A 115 3.91 -1.26 -22.40
N ASP A 116 3.99 -2.24 -21.48
CA ASP A 116 2.97 -2.43 -20.44
C ASP A 116 2.85 -1.18 -19.58
N PRO A 117 1.62 -0.78 -19.22
CA PRO A 117 1.40 0.41 -18.41
C PRO A 117 1.67 0.20 -16.91
N PHE A 118 2.13 -0.97 -16.50
CA PHE A 118 2.40 -1.32 -15.10
C PHE A 118 3.80 -0.90 -14.69
N GLY A 119 3.97 -0.62 -13.38
CA GLY A 119 5.19 -0.02 -12.87
C GLY A 119 5.34 1.47 -13.24
N GLU A 120 4.25 2.16 -13.52
CA GLU A 120 4.23 3.57 -13.91
C GLU A 120 3.51 4.47 -12.91
N LEU A 121 3.97 5.71 -12.81
CA LEU A 121 3.25 6.82 -12.20
C LEU A 121 2.58 7.65 -13.30
N VAL A 122 1.25 7.71 -13.32
CA VAL A 122 0.51 8.47 -14.32
C VAL A 122 -0.18 9.68 -13.70
N ARG A 123 -0.34 10.77 -14.50
CA ARG A 123 -1.13 11.92 -14.09
C ARG A 123 -2.37 12.05 -14.97
N LEU A 124 -3.51 12.28 -14.30
CA LEU A 124 -4.80 12.51 -14.92
C LEU A 124 -5.13 14.02 -14.91
N ASN A 125 -5.64 14.52 -16.02
CA ASN A 125 -6.20 15.87 -16.11
C ASN A 125 -7.66 15.90 -15.59
N ARG A 126 -8.29 17.09 -15.61
CA ARG A 126 -9.68 17.29 -15.16
C ARG A 126 -10.74 16.40 -15.83
N LYS A 127 -10.41 15.85 -17.00
CA LYS A 127 -11.31 14.98 -17.78
C LYS A 127 -11.02 13.50 -17.55
N GLY A 128 -10.19 13.16 -16.56
CA GLY A 128 -9.77 11.80 -16.28
C GLY A 128 -8.84 11.19 -17.35
N LYS A 129 -8.26 11.99 -18.23
CA LYS A 129 -7.35 11.50 -19.27
C LYS A 129 -5.91 11.62 -18.81
N VAL A 130 -5.11 10.59 -19.07
CA VAL A 130 -3.66 10.59 -18.83
C VAL A 130 -3.03 11.68 -19.68
N ASP A 131 -2.32 12.61 -19.04
CA ASP A 131 -1.56 13.69 -19.70
C ASP A 131 -0.05 13.64 -19.41
N LEU A 132 0.38 12.73 -18.52
CA LEU A 132 1.78 12.52 -18.20
C LEU A 132 1.99 11.09 -17.69
N ARG A 133 3.13 10.48 -18.07
CA ARG A 133 3.61 9.19 -17.59
C ARG A 133 5.06 9.30 -17.11
N VAL A 134 5.40 8.56 -16.09
CA VAL A 134 6.75 8.37 -15.56
C VAL A 134 6.95 6.88 -15.30
N ASP A 135 7.89 6.28 -16.00
CA ASP A 135 8.22 4.86 -15.89
C ASP A 135 9.15 4.64 -14.70
N ILE A 136 8.60 4.12 -13.60
CA ILE A 136 9.34 3.78 -12.38
C ILE A 136 10.18 2.53 -12.62
N ARG A 137 9.62 1.55 -13.31
CA ARG A 137 10.30 0.30 -13.66
C ARG A 137 11.59 0.55 -14.46
N ALA A 138 11.52 1.41 -15.48
CA ALA A 138 12.72 1.74 -16.26
C ALA A 138 13.81 2.41 -15.41
N TYR A 139 13.42 3.13 -14.36
CA TYR A 139 14.36 3.66 -13.39
C TYR A 139 15.02 2.53 -12.58
N GLN A 140 14.26 1.59 -12.05
CA GLN A 140 14.78 0.46 -11.25
C GLN A 140 15.72 -0.45 -12.05
N GLN A 141 15.55 -0.59 -13.35
CA GLN A 141 16.50 -1.29 -14.20
C GLN A 141 17.91 -0.67 -14.16
N GLY A 142 18.02 0.63 -13.91
CA GLY A 142 19.29 1.37 -13.76
C GLY A 142 19.73 1.60 -12.32
N ASP A 143 18.89 1.27 -11.35
CA ASP A 143 19.12 1.51 -9.91
C ASP A 143 18.72 0.27 -9.07
N PRO A 144 19.36 -0.90 -9.33
CA PRO A 144 18.96 -2.16 -8.72
C PRO A 144 19.05 -2.15 -7.20
N ASP A 145 18.19 -2.94 -6.54
CA ASP A 145 18.26 -3.18 -5.10
C ASP A 145 19.54 -3.96 -4.76
N PRO A 146 20.46 -3.39 -3.97
CA PRO A 146 21.70 -4.06 -3.59
C PRO A 146 21.51 -5.17 -2.56
N ASP A 147 20.39 -5.17 -1.86
CA ASP A 147 20.08 -6.09 -0.76
C ASP A 147 18.98 -7.12 -1.14
N ASP A 148 18.64 -7.22 -2.44
CA ASP A 148 17.63 -8.14 -2.99
C ASP A 148 17.81 -9.58 -2.52
N GLN A 149 16.73 -10.26 -2.15
CA GLN A 149 16.72 -11.63 -1.64
C GLN A 149 16.10 -12.64 -2.61
N GLU A 150 15.54 -12.18 -3.72
CA GLU A 150 14.75 -12.97 -4.64
C GLU A 150 15.46 -13.27 -5.99
N ASP A 151 16.69 -12.80 -6.18
CA ASP A 151 17.43 -12.80 -7.46
C ASP A 151 16.74 -11.95 -8.55
N LEU A 152 16.00 -10.91 -8.14
CA LEU A 152 15.26 -9.98 -9.00
C LEU A 152 15.56 -8.49 -8.69
N PRO A 153 16.83 -8.09 -8.60
CA PRO A 153 17.24 -6.80 -8.06
C PRO A 153 16.73 -5.58 -8.84
N THR A 154 16.19 -5.75 -10.02
CA THR A 154 15.64 -4.69 -10.87
C THR A 154 14.11 -4.70 -10.94
N GLU A 155 13.46 -5.54 -10.14
CA GLU A 155 12.00 -5.58 -10.07
C GLU A 155 11.44 -4.27 -9.49
N SER A 156 10.23 -3.90 -9.93
CA SER A 156 9.53 -2.72 -9.48
C SER A 156 8.06 -3.04 -9.29
N ASN A 157 7.55 -2.70 -8.12
CA ASN A 157 6.14 -2.82 -7.78
C ASN A 157 5.71 -1.58 -6.97
N PRO A 158 5.57 -0.40 -7.60
CA PRO A 158 5.21 0.82 -6.90
C PRO A 158 3.81 0.69 -6.30
N ASN A 159 3.69 0.89 -4.98
CA ASN A 159 2.47 0.60 -4.22
C ASN A 159 1.82 1.83 -3.58
N GLY A 160 2.59 2.74 -3.01
CA GLY A 160 2.05 3.92 -2.33
C GLY A 160 2.63 5.23 -2.82
N LEU A 161 1.82 6.30 -2.84
CA LEU A 161 2.27 7.61 -3.30
C LEU A 161 1.85 8.76 -2.38
N ALA A 162 2.65 9.84 -2.34
CA ALA A 162 2.30 11.08 -1.65
C ALA A 162 2.70 12.31 -2.46
N LEU A 163 1.82 13.32 -2.48
CA LEU A 163 2.07 14.57 -3.21
C LEU A 163 2.86 15.56 -2.37
N LEU A 164 4.01 15.99 -2.85
CA LEU A 164 4.80 17.04 -2.23
C LEU A 164 4.18 18.44 -2.47
N ARG A 165 4.29 19.32 -1.48
CA ARG A 165 3.82 20.73 -1.61
C ARG A 165 4.41 21.45 -2.81
N GLY A 166 5.67 21.14 -3.16
CA GLY A 166 6.40 21.69 -4.31
C GLY A 166 6.02 21.08 -5.67
N GLY A 167 5.08 20.13 -5.72
CA GLY A 167 4.58 19.53 -6.96
C GLY A 167 5.30 18.26 -7.42
N GLY A 168 6.25 17.73 -6.65
CA GLY A 168 6.80 16.39 -6.84
C GLY A 168 5.92 15.31 -6.21
N VAL A 169 6.25 14.06 -6.45
CA VAL A 169 5.58 12.87 -5.92
C VAL A 169 6.60 11.97 -5.25
N LEU A 170 6.28 11.46 -4.07
CA LEU A 170 6.99 10.34 -3.46
C LEU A 170 6.30 9.05 -3.87
N VAL A 171 7.08 8.01 -4.08
CA VAL A 171 6.61 6.67 -4.43
C VAL A 171 7.33 5.65 -3.54
N ALA A 172 6.60 4.85 -2.81
CA ALA A 172 7.10 3.65 -2.15
C ALA A 172 7.04 2.50 -3.17
N ASP A 173 8.21 1.95 -3.52
CA ASP A 173 8.32 0.81 -4.42
C ASP A 173 8.57 -0.46 -3.61
N ALA A 174 7.57 -1.33 -3.59
CA ALA A 174 7.55 -2.50 -2.73
C ALA A 174 8.60 -3.54 -3.14
N ALA A 175 8.80 -3.78 -4.44
CA ALA A 175 9.80 -4.72 -4.92
C ALA A 175 11.21 -4.10 -4.95
N GLY A 176 11.33 -2.80 -5.26
CA GLY A 176 12.62 -2.10 -5.22
C GLY A 176 13.12 -1.82 -3.80
N ASN A 177 12.36 -2.15 -2.75
CA ASN A 177 12.69 -1.90 -1.35
C ASN A 177 13.14 -0.47 -1.09
N ASP A 178 12.50 0.51 -1.76
CA ASP A 178 12.93 1.89 -1.68
C ASP A 178 11.80 2.92 -1.63
N LEU A 179 12.19 4.16 -1.31
CA LEU A 179 11.39 5.35 -1.47
C LEU A 179 11.99 6.20 -2.59
N LEU A 180 11.20 6.44 -3.62
CA LEU A 180 11.56 7.25 -4.75
C LEU A 180 10.93 8.65 -4.68
N LYS A 181 11.55 9.61 -5.33
CA LYS A 181 11.02 10.95 -5.55
C LYS A 181 11.01 11.27 -7.02
N VAL A 182 9.83 11.57 -7.55
CA VAL A 182 9.65 12.12 -8.90
C VAL A 182 9.51 13.63 -8.80
N ASP A 183 10.42 14.39 -9.40
CA ASP A 183 10.37 15.84 -9.43
C ASP A 183 9.41 16.39 -10.50
N THR A 184 9.20 17.71 -10.51
CA THR A 184 8.33 18.37 -11.49
C THR A 184 8.82 18.29 -12.95
N ARG A 185 10.07 17.88 -13.15
CA ARG A 185 10.71 17.64 -14.46
C ARG A 185 10.73 16.14 -14.82
N LYS A 186 10.01 15.29 -14.06
CA LYS A 186 9.94 13.84 -14.20
C LYS A 186 11.26 13.10 -13.90
N ARG A 187 12.23 13.73 -13.26
CA ARG A 187 13.44 13.02 -12.84
C ARG A 187 13.13 12.23 -11.58
N ILE A 188 13.52 10.97 -11.59
CA ILE A 188 13.42 10.09 -10.46
C ILE A 188 14.75 10.13 -9.71
N THR A 189 14.69 10.06 -8.40
CA THR A 189 15.84 9.92 -7.51
C THR A 189 15.46 9.02 -6.34
N THR A 190 16.34 8.10 -5.98
CA THR A 190 16.20 7.28 -4.78
C THR A 190 16.43 8.14 -3.55
N VAL A 191 15.43 8.21 -2.70
CA VAL A 191 15.44 8.94 -1.44
C VAL A 191 16.07 8.09 -0.34
N ALA A 192 15.58 6.85 -0.21
CA ALA A 192 16.02 5.90 0.81
C ALA A 192 15.83 4.47 0.31
N ARG A 193 16.70 3.56 0.78
CA ARG A 193 16.57 2.11 0.65
C ARG A 193 16.34 1.50 2.02
N PHE A 194 15.52 0.47 2.08
CA PHE A 194 15.15 -0.23 3.30
C PHE A 194 15.79 -1.60 3.30
N LYS A 195 16.70 -1.81 4.26
CA LYS A 195 17.39 -3.09 4.36
C LYS A 195 16.50 -4.21 4.87
N PRO A 196 16.77 -5.45 4.45
CA PRO A 196 16.13 -6.63 5.04
C PRO A 196 16.49 -6.77 6.52
N GLU A 197 15.67 -7.52 7.24
CA GLU A 197 15.97 -7.94 8.62
C GLU A 197 15.90 -9.46 8.74
N LEU A 198 16.50 -10.02 9.77
CA LEU A 198 16.44 -11.46 10.03
C LEU A 198 15.18 -11.81 10.82
N ALA A 199 14.45 -12.83 10.34
CA ALA A 199 13.31 -13.39 11.05
C ALA A 199 13.39 -14.93 11.09
N PRO A 200 12.81 -15.57 12.12
CA PRO A 200 12.81 -17.03 12.22
C PRO A 200 11.90 -17.64 11.15
N TRP A 201 12.40 -18.69 10.49
CA TRP A 201 11.58 -19.51 9.60
C TRP A 201 10.45 -20.15 10.38
N PRO A 202 9.18 -20.03 9.93
CA PRO A 202 8.02 -20.54 10.66
C PRO A 202 7.95 -22.07 10.61
N ASP A 203 7.26 -22.64 11.60
CA ASP A 203 6.90 -24.04 11.64
C ASP A 203 5.62 -24.33 10.83
N GLY A 204 5.43 -25.59 10.41
CA GLY A 204 4.18 -26.05 9.82
C GLY A 204 3.93 -25.64 8.37
N LEU A 205 4.92 -25.11 7.67
CA LEU A 205 4.76 -24.77 6.24
C LEU A 205 4.58 -26.04 5.38
N PRO A 206 3.66 -26.02 4.40
CA PRO A 206 3.35 -27.19 3.56
C PRO A 206 4.37 -27.44 2.43
N PHE A 207 5.50 -26.73 2.41
CA PHE A 207 6.55 -26.85 1.40
C PHE A 207 7.94 -26.92 2.05
N PRO A 208 8.95 -27.47 1.35
CA PRO A 208 10.30 -27.58 1.88
C PRO A 208 10.95 -26.22 2.16
N GLY A 209 11.69 -26.12 3.25
CA GLY A 209 12.44 -24.93 3.65
C GLY A 209 13.49 -25.23 4.70
N PRO A 210 14.15 -24.22 5.26
CA PRO A 210 15.03 -24.38 6.41
C PRO A 210 14.29 -24.98 7.62
N PRO A 211 15.00 -25.55 8.59
CA PRO A 211 14.39 -25.96 9.87
C PRO A 211 13.69 -24.78 10.56
N PRO A 212 12.55 -25.01 11.24
CA PRO A 212 11.87 -23.97 12.02
C PRO A 212 12.82 -23.26 13.00
N GLY A 213 12.68 -21.94 13.08
CA GLY A 213 13.55 -21.08 13.89
C GLY A 213 14.89 -20.69 13.24
N THR A 214 15.22 -21.22 12.07
CA THR A 214 16.39 -20.74 11.30
C THR A 214 16.16 -19.29 10.91
N LEU A 215 17.12 -18.40 11.22
CA LEU A 215 17.05 -17.00 10.81
C LEU A 215 17.27 -16.87 9.29
N VAL A 216 16.32 -16.26 8.62
CA VAL A 216 16.35 -15.96 7.19
C VAL A 216 16.20 -14.46 6.97
N PRO A 217 16.81 -13.89 5.93
CA PRO A 217 16.56 -12.49 5.56
C PRO A 217 15.13 -12.31 5.06
N VAL A 218 14.52 -11.20 5.45
CA VAL A 218 13.16 -10.80 5.10
C VAL A 218 13.18 -9.38 4.58
N GLU A 219 12.72 -9.17 3.38
CA GLU A 219 12.67 -7.87 2.75
C GLU A 219 11.72 -6.90 3.46
N ALA A 220 11.99 -5.62 3.29
CA ALA A 220 11.23 -4.55 3.92
C ALA A 220 9.83 -4.41 3.31
N VAL A 221 9.71 -4.45 1.98
CA VAL A 221 8.47 -4.29 1.21
C VAL A 221 7.73 -3.00 1.61
N PRO A 222 8.25 -1.82 1.25
CA PRO A 222 7.60 -0.54 1.57
C PRO A 222 6.31 -0.37 0.77
N THR A 223 5.19 -0.19 1.47
CA THR A 223 3.84 -0.19 0.86
C THR A 223 3.20 1.18 0.77
N ALA A 224 3.48 2.07 1.70
CA ALA A 224 2.86 3.39 1.69
C ALA A 224 3.84 4.49 2.10
N VAL A 225 3.54 5.71 1.66
CA VAL A 225 4.25 6.92 2.08
C VAL A 225 3.25 8.03 2.39
N ALA A 226 3.45 8.73 3.51
CA ALA A 226 2.68 9.91 3.88
C ALA A 226 3.58 11.07 4.32
N ILE A 227 3.07 12.30 4.17
CA ILE A 227 3.73 13.49 4.69
C ILE A 227 3.20 13.75 6.10
N GLY A 228 4.08 13.68 7.09
CA GLY A 228 3.74 13.95 8.47
C GLY A 228 3.45 15.45 8.75
N PRO A 229 2.88 15.75 9.92
CA PRO A 229 2.59 17.15 10.34
C PRO A 229 3.85 17.98 10.49
N ASP A 230 4.99 17.36 10.75
CA ASP A 230 6.33 17.97 10.83
C ASP A 230 6.99 18.19 9.46
N GLY A 231 6.32 17.77 8.37
CA GLY A 231 6.81 17.83 7.00
C GLY A 231 7.78 16.71 6.62
N ALA A 232 8.12 15.81 7.53
CA ALA A 232 8.92 14.62 7.24
C ALA A 232 8.12 13.59 6.43
N TRP A 233 8.81 12.64 5.85
CA TRP A 233 8.25 11.57 5.04
C TRP A 233 8.19 10.29 5.87
N TYR A 234 7.01 9.69 5.95
CA TYR A 234 6.76 8.48 6.72
C TYR A 234 6.48 7.34 5.78
N VAL A 235 7.19 6.23 5.94
CA VAL A 235 7.07 5.05 5.07
C VAL A 235 6.76 3.83 5.93
N SER A 236 5.78 3.03 5.50
CA SER A 236 5.43 1.76 6.11
C SER A 236 6.11 0.59 5.41
N GLU A 237 6.35 -0.48 6.15
CA GLU A 237 6.80 -1.77 5.64
C GLU A 237 5.71 -2.83 5.87
N LEU A 238 5.45 -3.64 4.84
CA LEU A 238 4.59 -4.82 4.97
C LEU A 238 5.37 -6.03 5.50
N LYS A 239 6.57 -6.22 5.02
CA LYS A 239 7.50 -7.34 5.13
C LYS A 239 7.25 -8.45 4.11
N GLY A 240 8.34 -8.91 3.51
CA GLY A 240 8.38 -10.06 2.62
C GLY A 240 8.16 -11.38 3.35
N PHE A 241 8.10 -12.46 2.57
CA PHE A 241 7.98 -13.81 3.14
C PHE A 241 9.14 -14.10 4.11
N PRO A 242 8.88 -14.70 5.26
CA PRO A 242 7.65 -15.39 5.71
C PRO A 242 6.62 -14.51 6.42
N PHE A 243 6.56 -13.20 6.14
CA PHE A 243 5.59 -12.24 6.69
C PHE A 243 5.56 -12.23 8.22
N PRO A 244 6.69 -11.96 8.89
CA PRO A 244 6.83 -12.14 10.32
C PRO A 244 5.89 -11.20 11.09
N LYS A 245 5.04 -11.78 11.93
CA LYS A 245 4.07 -11.05 12.74
C LYS A 245 4.76 -10.07 13.69
N GLY A 246 4.28 -8.85 13.74
CA GLY A 246 4.83 -7.78 14.59
C GLY A 246 6.11 -7.14 14.08
N ALA A 247 6.61 -7.52 12.90
CA ALA A 247 7.87 -7.00 12.36
C ALA A 247 7.71 -5.71 11.53
N SER A 248 6.51 -5.42 11.06
CA SER A 248 6.23 -4.20 10.31
C SER A 248 6.49 -2.94 11.16
N ARG A 249 7.10 -1.94 10.53
CA ARG A 249 7.47 -0.68 11.17
C ARG A 249 7.13 0.53 10.32
N ILE A 250 7.19 1.71 10.93
CA ILE A 250 7.06 2.99 10.26
C ILE A 250 8.39 3.73 10.39
N TRP A 251 8.96 4.09 9.26
CA TRP A 251 10.12 4.94 9.15
C TRP A 251 9.73 6.40 9.03
N ARG A 252 10.48 7.29 9.66
CA ARG A 252 10.47 8.73 9.42
C ARG A 252 11.76 9.11 8.71
N ILE A 253 11.65 9.76 7.58
CA ILE A 253 12.78 10.14 6.72
C ILE A 253 12.83 11.66 6.61
N GLU A 254 14.01 12.24 6.79
CA GLU A 254 14.21 13.69 6.68
C GLU A 254 13.98 14.16 5.24
N PRO A 255 13.20 15.25 5.03
CA PRO A 255 12.99 15.82 3.70
C PRO A 255 14.31 16.25 3.05
N GLY A 256 14.47 15.94 1.76
CA GLY A 256 15.68 16.25 1.01
C GLY A 256 16.76 15.17 1.07
N SER A 257 16.51 14.06 1.77
CA SER A 257 17.39 12.89 1.74
C SER A 257 17.54 12.34 0.32
N THR A 258 18.71 11.78 0.05
CA THR A 258 19.05 11.07 -1.18
C THR A 258 19.94 9.89 -0.82
N ASN A 259 19.65 8.71 -1.38
CA ASN A 259 20.39 7.47 -1.12
C ASN A 259 20.59 7.19 0.38
N ALA A 260 19.61 7.55 1.21
CA ALA A 260 19.64 7.20 2.63
C ALA A 260 19.48 5.68 2.79
N VAL A 261 20.07 5.14 3.86
CA VAL A 261 19.91 3.73 4.21
C VAL A 261 19.11 3.64 5.50
N CYS A 262 17.93 3.03 5.42
CA CYS A 262 17.06 2.74 6.56
C CYS A 262 17.37 1.31 7.03
N ASP A 263 18.18 1.19 8.06
CA ASP A 263 18.71 -0.08 8.55
C ASP A 263 18.00 -0.49 9.85
N PRO A 264 17.26 -1.64 9.87
CA PRO A 264 16.58 -2.12 11.07
C PRO A 264 17.51 -2.46 12.23
N GLU A 265 18.78 -2.78 11.96
CA GLU A 265 19.79 -3.01 13.00
C GLU A 265 20.34 -1.70 13.58
N SER A 266 20.18 -0.59 12.84
CA SER A 266 20.61 0.76 13.25
C SER A 266 19.48 1.79 13.06
N PRO A 267 18.31 1.59 13.69
CA PRO A 267 17.03 2.21 13.31
C PRO A 267 16.95 3.73 13.54
N ASN A 268 17.97 4.34 14.14
CA ASN A 268 18.02 5.78 14.44
C ASN A 268 19.29 6.44 13.90
N THR A 269 19.91 5.84 12.89
CA THR A 269 21.15 6.35 12.30
C THR A 269 20.86 7.10 11.00
N GLY A 270 21.55 8.23 10.81
CA GLY A 270 21.40 9.06 9.61
C GLY A 270 20.01 9.73 9.51
N PRO A 271 19.46 9.91 8.30
CA PRO A 271 18.18 10.58 8.07
C PRO A 271 16.97 9.71 8.30
N CYS A 272 17.14 8.38 8.47
CA CYS A 272 16.07 7.43 8.75
C CYS A 272 15.92 7.21 10.25
N ARG A 273 14.67 7.22 10.74
CA ARG A 273 14.36 6.89 12.14
C ARG A 273 13.13 5.99 12.18
N THR A 274 13.19 4.89 12.92
CA THR A 274 12.00 4.11 13.27
C THR A 274 11.19 4.89 14.30
N VAL A 275 9.91 5.15 14.01
CA VAL A 275 9.02 5.93 14.89
C VAL A 275 7.90 5.11 15.50
N ALA A 276 7.57 3.97 14.89
CA ALA A 276 6.59 3.03 15.44
C ALA A 276 6.90 1.62 14.93
N THR A 277 6.67 0.61 15.77
CA THR A 277 6.96 -0.81 15.51
C THR A 277 5.84 -1.71 16.03
N GLY A 278 5.96 -3.01 15.80
CA GLY A 278 5.02 -4.01 16.33
C GLY A 278 3.68 -3.98 15.62
N PHE A 279 3.68 -3.68 14.32
CA PHE A 279 2.58 -3.87 13.39
C PHE A 279 2.79 -5.14 12.57
N THR A 280 1.74 -5.57 11.87
CA THR A 280 1.76 -6.76 11.03
C THR A 280 1.19 -6.42 9.66
N SER A 281 1.94 -6.70 8.59
CA SER A 281 1.46 -6.52 7.21
C SER A 281 0.83 -5.15 6.96
N VAL A 282 1.55 -4.06 7.27
CA VAL A 282 1.05 -2.70 7.04
C VAL A 282 0.92 -2.46 5.55
N ILE A 283 -0.25 -1.98 5.12
CA ILE A 283 -0.55 -1.69 3.71
C ILE A 283 -0.64 -0.20 3.42
N ASP A 284 -1.11 0.60 4.39
CA ASP A 284 -1.27 2.03 4.18
C ASP A 284 -1.14 2.84 5.48
N LEU A 285 -0.88 4.15 5.35
CA LEU A 285 -0.80 5.08 6.47
C LEU A 285 -1.26 6.49 6.10
N ALA A 286 -1.91 7.18 7.05
CA ALA A 286 -2.36 8.55 6.88
C ALA A 286 -2.18 9.37 8.17
N PHE A 287 -2.21 10.70 8.06
CA PHE A 287 -2.14 11.58 9.23
C PHE A 287 -3.41 12.40 9.41
N GLY A 288 -3.89 12.45 10.64
CA GLY A 288 -4.88 13.42 11.10
C GLY A 288 -4.28 14.81 11.21
N ARG A 289 -5.14 15.84 11.23
CA ARG A 289 -4.71 17.23 11.43
C ARG A 289 -4.16 17.52 12.81
N ASP A 290 -4.54 16.71 13.77
CA ASP A 290 -4.06 16.73 15.16
C ASP A 290 -2.71 16.01 15.33
N GLY A 291 -2.17 15.46 14.25
CA GLY A 291 -0.93 14.71 14.23
C GLY A 291 -1.07 13.21 14.56
N THR A 292 -2.28 12.72 14.79
CA THR A 292 -2.52 11.27 14.93
C THR A 292 -2.12 10.56 13.66
N MET A 293 -1.26 9.56 13.76
CA MET A 293 -0.90 8.67 12.65
C MET A 293 -1.87 7.48 12.64
N TYR A 294 -2.51 7.26 11.50
CA TYR A 294 -3.37 6.10 11.27
C TYR A 294 -2.59 5.08 10.45
N VAL A 295 -2.46 3.86 10.98
CA VAL A 295 -1.71 2.75 10.36
C VAL A 295 -2.69 1.63 10.05
N LEU A 296 -2.73 1.20 8.78
CA LEU A 296 -3.64 0.18 8.29
C LEU A 296 -2.88 -1.11 8.02
N GLU A 297 -3.26 -2.18 8.68
CA GLU A 297 -2.79 -3.54 8.44
C GLU A 297 -3.77 -4.27 7.51
N ILE A 298 -3.29 -4.83 6.41
CA ILE A 298 -4.15 -5.58 5.49
C ILE A 298 -4.68 -6.86 6.14
N VAL A 299 -3.85 -7.52 6.94
CA VAL A 299 -4.20 -8.68 7.77
C VAL A 299 -3.51 -8.57 9.11
N LYS A 300 -4.29 -8.48 10.18
CA LYS A 300 -3.78 -8.30 11.55
C LYS A 300 -2.96 -9.50 12.05
N GLU A 301 -3.37 -10.70 11.72
CA GLU A 301 -2.68 -11.92 12.13
C GLU A 301 -1.53 -12.32 11.19
N GLY A 302 -1.36 -11.59 10.08
CA GLY A 302 -0.30 -11.77 9.08
C GLY A 302 -0.76 -12.51 7.83
N LEU A 303 -0.15 -12.18 6.69
CA LEU A 303 -0.49 -12.78 5.40
C LEU A 303 -0.28 -14.29 5.41
N LEU A 304 0.77 -14.79 6.07
CA LEU A 304 1.03 -16.22 6.17
C LEU A 304 -0.13 -16.98 6.82
N ASP A 305 -0.76 -16.38 7.83
CA ASP A 305 -1.91 -17.00 8.53
C ASP A 305 -3.09 -17.19 7.56
N VAL A 306 -3.38 -16.20 6.74
CA VAL A 306 -4.48 -16.28 5.77
C VAL A 306 -4.13 -17.16 4.57
N GLU A 307 -2.97 -16.96 3.97
CA GLU A 307 -2.61 -17.60 2.70
C GLU A 307 -2.24 -19.08 2.84
N VAL A 308 -1.65 -19.45 3.98
CA VAL A 308 -1.15 -20.80 4.21
C VAL A 308 -2.01 -21.58 5.21
N PHE A 309 -2.46 -20.93 6.29
CA PHE A 309 -3.16 -21.60 7.38
C PHE A 309 -4.67 -21.39 7.38
N GLY A 310 -5.22 -20.59 6.44
CA GLY A 310 -6.65 -20.36 6.29
C GLY A 310 -7.26 -19.52 7.40
N GLY A 311 -6.47 -18.66 8.03
CA GLY A 311 -6.93 -17.70 9.03
C GLY A 311 -7.88 -16.65 8.48
N PRO A 312 -8.53 -15.87 9.35
CA PRO A 312 -9.50 -14.87 8.94
C PRO A 312 -8.82 -13.67 8.26
N PRO A 313 -9.31 -13.20 7.10
CA PRO A 313 -8.71 -12.08 6.37
C PRO A 313 -9.11 -10.71 6.95
N ILE A 314 -8.98 -10.57 8.27
CA ILE A 314 -9.35 -9.36 9.00
C ILE A 314 -8.13 -8.47 9.21
N GLY A 315 -8.20 -7.25 8.71
CA GLY A 315 -7.20 -6.22 8.92
C GLY A 315 -7.37 -5.46 10.24
N ALA A 316 -6.52 -4.48 10.47
CA ALA A 316 -6.62 -3.60 11.62
C ALA A 316 -6.28 -2.15 11.24
N LEU A 317 -7.00 -1.21 11.83
CA LEU A 317 -6.71 0.21 11.76
C LEU A 317 -6.28 0.69 13.15
N TRP A 318 -5.09 1.27 13.23
CA TRP A 318 -4.50 1.78 14.46
C TRP A 318 -4.42 3.30 14.44
N ALA A 319 -4.93 3.95 15.49
CA ALA A 319 -4.61 5.34 15.79
C ALA A 319 -3.38 5.37 16.71
N VAL A 320 -2.33 6.05 16.28
CA VAL A 320 -1.04 6.16 16.99
C VAL A 320 -0.79 7.60 17.36
N GLN A 321 -0.79 7.90 18.67
CA GLN A 321 -0.55 9.23 19.20
C GLN A 321 0.31 9.16 20.46
N GLY A 322 1.40 9.91 20.52
CA GLY A 322 2.30 9.93 21.68
C GLY A 322 2.86 8.57 22.07
N GLY A 323 3.03 7.65 21.11
CA GLY A 323 3.50 6.29 21.33
C GLY A 323 2.40 5.29 21.75
N THR A 324 1.18 5.75 22.00
CA THR A 324 0.03 4.88 22.30
C THR A 324 -0.66 4.44 21.01
N LYS A 325 -0.97 3.13 20.91
CA LYS A 325 -1.75 2.54 19.83
C LYS A 325 -3.16 2.21 20.30
N THR A 326 -4.18 2.69 19.61
CA THR A 326 -5.58 2.36 19.84
C THR A 326 -6.17 1.76 18.57
N GLN A 327 -6.72 0.56 18.66
CA GLN A 327 -7.37 -0.08 17.52
C GLN A 327 -8.75 0.52 17.29
N LEU A 328 -9.03 0.91 16.04
CA LEU A 328 -10.33 1.37 15.58
C LEU A 328 -11.00 0.27 14.76
N ALA A 329 -12.36 0.25 14.75
CA ALA A 329 -13.16 -0.69 13.94
C ALA A 329 -12.66 -2.15 14.05
N ALA A 330 -12.45 -2.62 15.28
CA ALA A 330 -11.89 -3.95 15.56
C ALA A 330 -12.78 -5.07 15.02
N GLY A 331 -12.21 -5.95 14.18
CA GLY A 331 -12.92 -7.11 13.61
C GLY A 331 -13.80 -6.79 12.39
N GLU A 332 -13.80 -5.54 11.90
CA GLU A 332 -14.76 -5.05 10.90
C GLU A 332 -14.14 -4.83 9.51
N LEU A 333 -12.82 -4.76 9.42
CA LEU A 333 -12.11 -4.43 8.17
C LEU A 333 -11.66 -5.70 7.46
N LEU A 334 -12.42 -6.11 6.46
CA LEU A 334 -12.12 -7.30 5.67
C LEU A 334 -11.16 -6.94 4.53
N PHE A 335 -9.94 -7.46 4.53
CA PHE A 335 -8.87 -7.15 3.59
C PHE A 335 -8.86 -5.66 3.18
N PRO A 336 -8.56 -4.73 4.09
CA PRO A 336 -8.52 -3.32 3.76
C PRO A 336 -7.33 -3.02 2.83
N GLY A 337 -7.50 -2.04 1.93
CA GLY A 337 -6.48 -1.70 0.93
C GLY A 337 -5.88 -0.31 1.07
N GLY A 338 -6.61 0.64 1.68
CA GLY A 338 -6.12 2.00 1.86
C GLY A 338 -6.89 2.79 2.90
N VAL A 339 -6.30 3.86 3.42
CA VAL A 339 -6.88 4.78 4.40
C VAL A 339 -6.64 6.24 4.04
N ALA A 340 -7.68 7.06 4.03
CA ALA A 340 -7.57 8.50 3.82
C ALA A 340 -8.32 9.29 4.88
N VAL A 341 -7.75 10.43 5.32
CA VAL A 341 -8.37 11.32 6.30
C VAL A 341 -9.10 12.45 5.59
N SER A 342 -10.39 12.52 5.76
CA SER A 342 -11.21 13.61 5.25
C SER A 342 -10.96 14.92 5.99
N HIS A 343 -11.38 16.06 5.38
CA HIS A 343 -11.23 17.38 5.97
C HIS A 343 -11.93 17.53 7.34
N ASP A 344 -13.01 16.80 7.56
CA ASP A 344 -13.78 16.76 8.82
C ASP A 344 -13.20 15.77 9.86
N GLY A 345 -12.04 15.19 9.60
CA GLY A 345 -11.36 14.24 10.48
C GLY A 345 -11.86 12.79 10.38
N ALA A 346 -12.90 12.53 9.59
CA ALA A 346 -13.35 11.15 9.36
C ALA A 346 -12.33 10.37 8.52
N LEU A 347 -12.17 9.09 8.84
CA LEU A 347 -11.34 8.15 8.09
C LEU A 347 -12.21 7.45 7.06
N ASN A 348 -11.71 7.31 5.85
CA ASN A 348 -12.29 6.46 4.83
C ASN A 348 -11.32 5.32 4.57
N VAL A 349 -11.82 4.09 4.62
CA VAL A 349 -11.02 2.88 4.48
C VAL A 349 -11.64 2.02 3.39
N THR A 350 -10.84 1.62 2.41
CA THR A 350 -11.27 0.61 1.42
C THR A 350 -11.22 -0.77 2.06
N THR A 351 -12.20 -1.61 1.77
CA THR A 351 -12.28 -3.01 2.21
C THR A 351 -12.66 -3.92 1.06
N GLY A 352 -12.38 -5.21 1.18
CA GLY A 352 -12.63 -6.16 0.10
C GLY A 352 -11.66 -6.01 -1.07
N SER A 353 -10.40 -5.64 -0.79
CA SER A 353 -9.42 -5.27 -1.82
C SER A 353 -8.91 -6.42 -2.70
N VAL A 354 -9.35 -7.68 -2.44
CA VAL A 354 -8.91 -8.89 -3.16
C VAL A 354 -10.04 -9.88 -3.48
N PHE A 355 -11.31 -9.52 -3.29
CA PHE A 355 -12.43 -10.47 -3.39
C PHE A 355 -13.18 -10.49 -4.73
N GLY A 356 -12.74 -9.75 -5.70
CA GLY A 356 -13.38 -9.74 -7.02
C GLY A 356 -14.51 -8.72 -7.19
N PRO A 357 -15.25 -8.78 -8.31
CA PRO A 357 -16.22 -7.76 -8.69
C PRO A 357 -17.33 -7.59 -7.66
N GLY A 358 -17.59 -6.35 -7.27
CA GLY A 358 -18.72 -5.98 -6.41
C GLY A 358 -18.54 -6.29 -4.92
N ALA A 359 -17.42 -6.90 -4.50
CA ALA A 359 -17.18 -7.24 -3.11
C ALA A 359 -16.51 -6.12 -2.29
N GLY A 360 -15.98 -5.11 -2.97
CA GLY A 360 -15.30 -3.99 -2.34
C GLY A 360 -16.23 -2.89 -1.87
N ALA A 361 -15.77 -2.17 -0.84
CA ALA A 361 -16.49 -1.04 -0.27
C ALA A 361 -15.54 0.05 0.23
N VAL A 362 -16.07 1.24 0.50
CA VAL A 362 -15.44 2.26 1.36
C VAL A 362 -16.25 2.37 2.63
N VAL A 363 -15.59 2.13 3.75
CA VAL A 363 -16.14 2.31 5.10
C VAL A 363 -15.67 3.66 5.64
N ARG A 364 -16.59 4.40 6.24
CA ARG A 364 -16.27 5.68 6.90
C ARG A 364 -16.28 5.50 8.41
N ILE A 365 -15.17 5.84 9.06
CA ILE A 365 -14.96 5.69 10.50
C ILE A 365 -14.74 7.08 11.10
N ARG A 366 -15.35 7.34 12.27
CA ARG A 366 -15.10 8.55 13.07
C ARG A 366 -14.29 8.16 14.28
N PRO A 367 -13.01 8.57 14.36
CA PRO A 367 -12.16 8.28 15.50
C PRO A 367 -12.61 8.99 16.78
#